data_fcc1394e5dda8361de9679fd364f9cb3
#
_entry.id   fcc1394e5dda8361de9679fd364f9cb3
#
_cell.length_a   1.000
_cell.length_b   1.000
_cell.length_c   1.000
_cell.angle_alpha   90.00
_cell.angle_beta   90.00
_cell.angle_gamma   90.00
#
_symmetry.space_group_name_H-M   'P 1'
#
loop_
_entity.id
_entity.type
_entity.pdbx_description
1 polymer ?
#
loop_
_entity_poly.entity_id
_entity_poly.type
_entity_poly.pdbx_seq_one_letter_code
_entity_poly.pdbx_strand_id
1 'polypeptide(L)'
;MIIEQLTINHLEDFHHWISNKQAVAYSLSAFLPERDIEWSRQYLEQITSDQDSWNQVISVDDTNIGFCGLSGISEVNRCAEYFILIGETEHWNKGIGTDAGQFVLDYGFSILGLNRIWLTVSEPNIGAIKSYKKIGFREEGIMREACCRNGIFHSKIVMGLLRKEWLNRSKS
;
A
#
# COMPACT_ATOMS: atom_id res chain seq x y z
N MET A 1 -9.01 1.39 14.94
CA MET A 1 -7.82 1.39 14.05
C MET A 1 -7.00 2.62 14.36
N ILE A 2 -5.72 2.44 14.60
CA ILE A 2 -4.72 3.49 14.80
C ILE A 2 -3.75 3.41 13.62
N ILE A 3 -3.29 4.56 13.14
CA ILE A 3 -2.27 4.66 12.09
C ILE A 3 -1.19 5.61 12.59
N GLU A 4 0.04 5.12 12.69
CA GLU A 4 1.18 5.87 13.21
C GLU A 4 2.44 5.62 12.40
N GLN A 5 3.51 6.36 12.64
CA GLN A 5 4.73 6.28 11.84
C GLN A 5 5.38 4.90 11.95
N LEU A 6 5.64 4.28 10.81
CA LEU A 6 6.45 3.06 10.72
C LEU A 6 7.90 3.39 11.05
N THR A 7 8.49 2.64 11.97
CA THR A 7 9.87 2.82 12.44
C THR A 7 10.59 1.48 12.55
N ILE A 8 11.89 1.51 12.84
CA ILE A 8 12.68 0.29 13.06
C ILE A 8 12.17 -0.54 14.27
N ASN A 9 11.44 0.07 15.21
CA ASN A 9 10.85 -0.65 16.33
C ASN A 9 9.79 -1.68 15.91
N HIS A 10 9.24 -1.56 14.69
CA HIS A 10 8.27 -2.50 14.12
C HIS A 10 8.94 -3.62 13.31
N LEU A 11 10.26 -3.86 13.49
CA LEU A 11 11.01 -4.83 12.68
C LEU A 11 10.42 -6.25 12.74
N GLU A 12 10.09 -6.73 13.95
CA GLU A 12 9.56 -8.07 14.13
C GLU A 12 8.21 -8.26 13.42
N ASP A 13 7.30 -7.28 13.59
CA ASP A 13 6.00 -7.25 12.90
C ASP A 13 6.20 -7.18 11.38
N PHE A 14 7.05 -6.29 10.92
CA PHE A 14 7.34 -6.11 9.50
C PHE A 14 7.90 -7.40 8.89
N HIS A 15 8.88 -8.04 9.55
CA HIS A 15 9.44 -9.33 9.10
C HIS A 15 8.37 -10.43 9.06
N HIS A 16 7.52 -10.50 10.09
CA HIS A 16 6.40 -11.42 10.13
C HIS A 16 5.47 -11.25 8.94
N TRP A 17 5.05 -10.01 8.64
CA TRP A 17 4.13 -9.73 7.53
C TRP A 17 4.71 -10.08 6.16
N ILE A 18 5.96 -9.70 5.89
CA ILE A 18 6.58 -9.97 4.57
C ILE A 18 7.01 -11.42 4.39
N SER A 19 7.09 -12.19 5.47
CA SER A 19 7.35 -13.64 5.46
C SER A 19 6.06 -14.46 5.33
N ASN A 20 4.89 -13.85 5.49
CA ASN A 20 3.60 -14.52 5.32
C ASN A 20 3.30 -14.70 3.82
N LYS A 21 3.43 -15.94 3.31
CA LYS A 21 3.20 -16.28 1.89
C LYS A 21 1.85 -15.81 1.35
N GLN A 22 0.81 -15.89 2.17
CA GLN A 22 -0.53 -15.47 1.77
C GLN A 22 -0.61 -13.95 1.68
N ALA A 23 -0.06 -13.23 2.65
CA ALA A 23 -0.08 -11.77 2.69
C ALA A 23 0.67 -11.15 1.50
N VAL A 24 1.83 -11.72 1.13
CA VAL A 24 2.65 -11.19 0.03
C VAL A 24 2.35 -11.76 -1.34
N ALA A 25 1.35 -12.65 -1.45
CA ALA A 25 1.05 -13.35 -2.71
C ALA A 25 0.88 -12.41 -3.93
N TYR A 26 0.38 -11.19 -3.70
CA TYR A 26 0.18 -10.16 -4.73
C TYR A 26 0.95 -8.87 -4.48
N SER A 27 1.85 -8.85 -3.49
CA SER A 27 2.64 -7.68 -3.10
C SER A 27 3.88 -7.49 -3.98
N LEU A 28 4.80 -6.63 -3.55
CA LEU A 28 6.05 -6.38 -4.25
C LEU A 28 6.86 -7.67 -4.44
N SER A 29 7.51 -7.80 -5.59
CA SER A 29 8.39 -8.94 -5.89
C SER A 29 9.62 -9.02 -4.97
N ALA A 30 9.92 -7.94 -4.24
CA ALA A 30 10.96 -7.92 -3.22
C ALA A 30 10.58 -8.75 -1.97
N PHE A 31 9.29 -8.89 -1.67
CA PHE A 31 8.80 -9.63 -0.52
C PHE A 31 8.75 -11.12 -0.86
N LEU A 32 9.78 -11.83 -0.42
CA LEU A 32 9.91 -13.27 -0.56
C LEU A 32 9.91 -13.89 0.84
N PRO A 33 9.09 -14.92 1.09
CA PRO A 33 8.98 -15.56 2.40
C PRO A 33 10.28 -16.15 2.95
N GLU A 34 11.27 -16.34 2.10
CA GLU A 34 12.59 -16.88 2.44
C GLU A 34 13.59 -15.80 2.89
N ARG A 35 13.19 -14.51 2.90
CA ARG A 35 14.04 -13.43 3.39
C ARG A 35 14.26 -13.56 4.90
N ASP A 36 15.51 -13.39 5.32
CA ASP A 36 15.85 -13.37 6.75
C ASP A 36 15.52 -12.01 7.40
N ILE A 37 15.61 -11.96 8.72
CA ILE A 37 15.30 -10.74 9.48
C ILE A 37 16.29 -9.61 9.18
N GLU A 38 17.54 -9.94 8.83
CA GLU A 38 18.54 -8.93 8.49
C GLU A 38 18.22 -8.23 7.17
N TRP A 39 17.75 -8.97 6.17
CA TRP A 39 17.22 -8.37 4.96
C TRP A 39 16.02 -7.45 5.26
N SER A 40 15.11 -7.90 6.14
CA SER A 40 13.94 -7.12 6.54
C SER A 40 14.34 -5.83 7.26
N ARG A 41 15.38 -5.88 8.10
CA ARG A 41 15.96 -4.71 8.77
C ARG A 41 16.46 -3.69 7.75
N GLN A 42 17.31 -4.12 6.84
CA GLN A 42 17.89 -3.24 5.81
C GLN A 42 16.81 -2.61 4.92
N TYR A 43 15.83 -3.39 4.54
CA TYR A 43 14.72 -2.88 3.74
C TYR A 43 13.85 -1.88 4.52
N LEU A 44 13.54 -2.18 5.78
CA LEU A 44 12.77 -1.29 6.65
C LEU A 44 13.52 0.04 6.90
N GLU A 45 14.82 -0.02 7.18
CA GLU A 45 15.67 1.16 7.32
C GLU A 45 15.68 2.00 6.03
N GLN A 46 15.78 1.34 4.88
CA GLN A 46 15.74 2.02 3.58
C GLN A 46 14.44 2.79 3.38
N ILE A 47 13.28 2.14 3.55
CA ILE A 47 11.98 2.80 3.30
C ILE A 47 11.63 3.85 4.35
N THR A 48 12.08 3.69 5.60
CA THR A 48 11.82 4.68 6.66
C THR A 48 12.77 5.88 6.64
N SER A 49 13.94 5.76 6.01
CA SER A 49 14.88 6.87 5.78
C SER A 49 14.66 7.61 4.46
N ASP A 50 13.85 7.05 3.55
CA ASP A 50 13.56 7.66 2.25
C ASP A 50 12.68 8.91 2.44
N GLN A 51 13.20 10.07 2.04
CA GLN A 51 12.52 11.35 2.17
C GLN A 51 11.35 11.52 1.20
N ASP A 52 11.34 10.75 0.11
CA ASP A 52 10.26 10.73 -0.87
C ASP A 52 9.19 9.68 -0.54
N SER A 53 9.19 9.18 0.71
CA SER A 53 8.24 8.20 1.20
C SER A 53 7.62 8.60 2.53
N TRP A 54 6.37 8.20 2.72
CA TRP A 54 5.64 8.36 3.97
C TRP A 54 5.03 7.02 4.35
N ASN A 55 5.58 6.39 5.38
CA ASN A 55 5.29 5.00 5.76
C ASN A 55 4.61 4.97 7.12
N GLN A 56 3.49 4.25 7.23
CA GLN A 56 2.68 4.16 8.43
C GLN A 56 2.36 2.71 8.79
N VAL A 57 2.40 2.37 10.08
CA VAL A 57 1.90 1.09 10.60
C VAL A 57 0.40 1.20 10.86
N ILE A 58 -0.31 0.10 10.64
CA ILE A 58 -1.74 -0.04 10.90
C ILE A 58 -1.91 -0.95 12.11
N SER A 59 -2.61 -0.46 13.14
CA SER A 59 -2.91 -1.22 14.35
C SER A 59 -4.41 -1.31 14.61
N VAL A 60 -4.87 -2.46 15.08
CA VAL A 60 -6.26 -2.73 15.47
C VAL A 60 -6.23 -3.47 16.81
N ASP A 61 -6.99 -3.00 17.80
CA ASP A 61 -7.06 -3.59 19.13
C ASP A 61 -5.68 -3.87 19.74
N ASP A 62 -4.80 -2.84 19.70
CA ASP A 62 -3.41 -2.86 20.17
C ASP A 62 -2.48 -3.87 19.47
N THR A 63 -2.90 -4.41 18.33
CA THR A 63 -2.09 -5.32 17.51
C THR A 63 -1.72 -4.66 16.19
N ASN A 64 -0.43 -4.66 15.86
CA ASN A 64 0.07 -4.22 14.56
C ASN A 64 -0.28 -5.27 13.49
N ILE A 65 -0.98 -4.85 12.44
CA ILE A 65 -1.54 -5.78 11.44
C ILE A 65 -1.00 -5.59 10.03
N GLY A 66 -0.23 -4.53 9.79
CA GLY A 66 0.28 -4.22 8.46
C GLY A 66 0.79 -2.80 8.36
N PHE A 67 1.09 -2.36 7.16
CA PHE A 67 1.57 -1.00 6.90
C PHE A 67 1.03 -0.46 5.58
N CYS A 68 1.00 0.87 5.47
CA CYS A 68 0.55 1.57 4.28
C CYS A 68 1.29 2.90 4.13
N GLY A 69 1.13 3.55 3.00
CA GLY A 69 1.72 4.86 2.81
C GLY A 69 1.76 5.34 1.38
N LEU A 70 2.64 6.30 1.16
CA LEU A 70 2.96 6.89 -0.13
C LEU A 70 4.45 6.74 -0.40
N SER A 71 4.83 6.43 -1.63
CA SER A 71 6.20 6.35 -2.10
C SER A 71 6.39 7.13 -3.40
N GLY A 72 7.64 7.50 -3.70
CA GLY A 72 7.96 8.30 -4.87
C GLY A 72 7.22 9.63 -4.88
N ILE A 73 7.14 10.29 -3.71
CA ILE A 73 6.49 11.60 -3.57
C ILE A 73 7.28 12.62 -4.42
N SER A 74 6.63 13.15 -5.43
CA SER A 74 7.21 14.16 -6.31
C SER A 74 6.54 15.52 -6.05
N GLU A 75 7.28 16.45 -5.47
CA GLU A 75 6.81 17.81 -5.26
C GLU A 75 6.57 18.53 -6.59
N VAL A 76 7.44 18.31 -7.59
CA VAL A 76 7.33 18.93 -8.91
C VAL A 76 6.08 18.46 -9.65
N ASN A 77 5.85 17.13 -9.68
CA ASN A 77 4.69 16.55 -10.37
C ASN A 77 3.44 16.49 -9.47
N ARG A 78 3.60 16.76 -8.17
CA ARG A 78 2.56 16.66 -7.15
C ARG A 78 1.83 15.32 -7.20
N CYS A 79 2.60 14.24 -7.24
CA CYS A 79 2.07 12.88 -7.31
C CYS A 79 2.85 11.91 -6.41
N ALA A 80 2.23 10.78 -6.06
CA ALA A 80 2.86 9.70 -5.33
C ALA A 80 2.19 8.36 -5.68
N GLU A 81 2.88 7.25 -5.43
CA GLU A 81 2.31 5.91 -5.48
C GLU A 81 1.79 5.52 -4.09
N TYR A 82 0.54 5.05 -4.03
CA TYR A 82 -0.07 4.48 -2.83
C TYR A 82 0.24 2.99 -2.74
N PHE A 83 0.57 2.55 -1.54
CA PHE A 83 0.74 1.13 -1.22
C PHE A 83 0.08 0.76 0.10
N ILE A 84 -0.27 -0.53 0.25
CA ILE A 84 -0.75 -1.13 1.49
C ILE A 84 -0.43 -2.62 1.52
N LEU A 85 -0.03 -3.10 2.68
CA LEU A 85 0.06 -4.52 3.03
C LEU A 85 -0.63 -4.75 4.37
N ILE A 86 -1.66 -5.61 4.40
CA ILE A 86 -2.22 -6.15 5.63
C ILE A 86 -1.62 -7.55 5.77
N GLY A 87 -0.65 -7.68 6.71
CA GLY A 87 0.12 -8.89 6.94
C GLY A 87 -0.65 -9.94 7.74
N GLU A 88 -1.55 -9.49 8.64
CA GLU A 88 -2.43 -10.35 9.43
C GLU A 88 -3.69 -10.68 8.63
N THR A 89 -3.69 -11.86 8.01
CA THR A 89 -4.72 -12.26 7.03
C THR A 89 -6.12 -12.43 7.62
N GLU A 90 -6.23 -12.68 8.92
CA GLU A 90 -7.50 -12.72 9.63
C GLU A 90 -8.22 -11.37 9.68
N HIS A 91 -7.50 -10.27 9.43
CA HIS A 91 -8.06 -8.92 9.32
C HIS A 91 -8.53 -8.55 7.91
N TRP A 92 -8.40 -9.46 6.96
CA TRP A 92 -8.89 -9.22 5.60
C TRP A 92 -10.43 -9.22 5.53
N ASN A 93 -10.96 -8.55 4.52
CA ASN A 93 -12.40 -8.42 4.25
C ASN A 93 -13.22 -7.73 5.37
N LYS A 94 -12.55 -7.07 6.34
CA LYS A 94 -13.19 -6.32 7.43
C LYS A 94 -13.28 -4.82 7.18
N GLY A 95 -12.93 -4.35 5.98
CA GLY A 95 -12.96 -2.93 5.60
C GLY A 95 -11.70 -2.14 5.95
N ILE A 96 -10.79 -2.69 6.76
CA ILE A 96 -9.59 -2.01 7.26
C ILE A 96 -8.73 -1.42 6.12
N GLY A 97 -8.52 -2.18 5.04
CA GLY A 97 -7.76 -1.69 3.89
C GLY A 97 -8.43 -0.49 3.18
N THR A 98 -9.76 -0.41 3.23
CA THR A 98 -10.53 0.73 2.71
C THR A 98 -10.33 1.96 3.60
N ASP A 99 -10.45 1.77 4.93
CA ASP A 99 -10.33 2.86 5.90
C ASP A 99 -8.89 3.40 5.97
N ALA A 100 -7.89 2.52 5.96
CA ALA A 100 -6.48 2.91 5.88
C ALA A 100 -6.17 3.65 4.57
N GLY A 101 -6.71 3.17 3.43
CA GLY A 101 -6.58 3.85 2.15
C GLY A 101 -7.20 5.24 2.16
N GLN A 102 -8.39 5.42 2.76
CA GLN A 102 -8.99 6.75 2.90
C GLN A 102 -8.10 7.69 3.71
N PHE A 103 -7.54 7.22 4.82
CA PHE A 103 -6.62 8.00 5.65
C PHE A 103 -5.38 8.47 4.85
N VAL A 104 -4.77 7.58 4.06
CA VAL A 104 -3.61 7.91 3.21
C VAL A 104 -3.98 8.94 2.14
N LEU A 105 -5.16 8.80 1.51
CA LEU A 105 -5.65 9.76 0.51
C LEU A 105 -5.91 11.14 1.12
N ASP A 106 -6.51 11.18 2.31
CA ASP A 106 -6.77 12.44 3.02
C ASP A 106 -5.46 13.15 3.36
N TYR A 107 -4.44 12.43 3.83
CA TYR A 107 -3.11 12.98 4.07
C TYR A 107 -2.46 13.49 2.77
N GLY A 108 -2.42 12.66 1.74
CA GLY A 108 -1.77 13.00 0.47
C GLY A 108 -2.42 14.21 -0.22
N PHE A 109 -3.75 14.29 -0.26
CA PHE A 109 -4.43 15.40 -0.93
C PHE A 109 -4.56 16.65 -0.07
N SER A 110 -4.79 16.53 1.26
CA SER A 110 -5.01 17.67 2.13
C SER A 110 -3.72 18.24 2.71
N ILE A 111 -2.81 17.39 3.16
CA ILE A 111 -1.59 17.81 3.86
C ILE A 111 -0.43 17.99 2.87
N LEU A 112 -0.12 16.98 2.06
CA LEU A 112 0.96 17.07 1.07
C LEU A 112 0.56 17.88 -0.18
N GLY A 113 -0.74 18.17 -0.35
CA GLY A 113 -1.23 18.94 -1.49
C GLY A 113 -1.02 18.26 -2.85
N LEU A 114 -0.94 16.94 -2.89
CA LEU A 114 -0.77 16.20 -4.13
C LEU A 114 -1.92 16.46 -5.09
N ASN A 115 -1.65 16.38 -6.39
CA ASN A 115 -2.66 16.46 -7.43
C ASN A 115 -3.14 15.08 -7.90
N ARG A 116 -2.27 14.07 -7.74
CA ARG A 116 -2.51 12.71 -8.21
C ARG A 116 -1.93 11.68 -7.25
N ILE A 117 -2.72 10.66 -6.93
CA ILE A 117 -2.23 9.45 -6.27
C ILE A 117 -2.56 8.27 -7.18
N TRP A 118 -1.62 7.37 -7.37
CA TRP A 118 -1.76 6.22 -8.25
C TRP A 118 -1.26 4.95 -7.58
N LEU A 119 -1.57 3.81 -8.13
CA LEU A 119 -1.11 2.51 -7.68
C LEU A 119 -1.06 1.51 -8.84
N THR A 120 -0.34 0.41 -8.63
CA THR A 120 -0.52 -0.79 -9.45
C THR A 120 -1.02 -1.94 -8.59
N VAL A 121 -1.92 -2.75 -9.13
CA VAL A 121 -2.47 -3.92 -8.46
C VAL A 121 -2.43 -5.13 -9.38
N SER A 122 -2.02 -6.28 -8.85
CA SER A 122 -2.05 -7.54 -9.60
C SER A 122 -3.48 -7.93 -9.92
N GLU A 123 -3.75 -8.29 -11.18
CA GLU A 123 -5.10 -8.61 -11.69
C GLU A 123 -5.85 -9.68 -10.85
N PRO A 124 -5.20 -10.75 -10.33
CA PRO A 124 -5.88 -11.70 -9.46
C PRO A 124 -6.25 -11.18 -8.06
N ASN A 125 -5.73 -10.01 -7.64
CA ASN A 125 -6.03 -9.43 -6.32
C ASN A 125 -7.39 -8.70 -6.32
N ILE A 126 -8.47 -9.46 -6.50
CA ILE A 126 -9.84 -8.92 -6.60
C ILE A 126 -10.26 -8.13 -5.36
N GLY A 127 -9.80 -8.57 -4.16
CA GLY A 127 -10.12 -7.88 -2.90
C GLY A 127 -9.56 -6.45 -2.86
N ALA A 128 -8.29 -6.29 -3.23
CA ALA A 128 -7.64 -4.97 -3.29
C ALA A 128 -8.28 -4.09 -4.37
N ILE A 129 -8.54 -4.63 -5.57
CA ILE A 129 -9.18 -3.89 -6.67
C ILE A 129 -10.54 -3.32 -6.22
N LYS A 130 -11.37 -4.13 -5.54
CA LYS A 130 -12.66 -3.67 -5.00
C LYS A 130 -12.48 -2.57 -3.96
N SER A 131 -11.50 -2.71 -3.05
CA SER A 131 -11.19 -1.69 -2.05
C SER A 131 -10.76 -0.38 -2.70
N TYR A 132 -9.85 -0.43 -3.68
CA TYR A 132 -9.38 0.76 -4.39
C TYR A 132 -10.50 1.47 -5.16
N LYS A 133 -11.37 0.72 -5.85
CA LYS A 133 -12.56 1.30 -6.50
C LYS A 133 -13.50 1.99 -5.49
N LYS A 134 -13.70 1.37 -4.33
CA LYS A 134 -14.55 1.93 -3.25
C LYS A 134 -14.01 3.27 -2.73
N ILE A 135 -12.69 3.42 -2.60
CA ILE A 135 -12.06 4.69 -2.19
C ILE A 135 -11.80 5.65 -3.37
N GLY A 136 -12.25 5.30 -4.59
CA GLY A 136 -12.37 6.20 -5.72
C GLY A 136 -11.32 6.11 -6.79
N PHE A 137 -10.36 5.19 -6.68
CA PHE A 137 -9.44 4.95 -7.77
C PHE A 137 -10.15 4.45 -9.02
N ARG A 138 -9.68 4.89 -10.18
CA ARG A 138 -10.15 4.48 -11.50
C ARG A 138 -9.06 3.74 -12.24
N GLU A 139 -9.44 2.73 -13.01
CA GLU A 139 -8.53 2.03 -13.89
C GLU A 139 -8.09 2.96 -15.02
N GLU A 140 -6.80 3.00 -15.30
CA GLU A 140 -6.20 3.84 -16.34
C GLU A 140 -5.48 3.02 -17.42
N GLY A 141 -5.15 1.77 -17.12
CA GLY A 141 -4.47 0.90 -18.07
C GLY A 141 -4.07 -0.43 -17.49
N ILE A 142 -3.51 -1.27 -18.34
CA ILE A 142 -3.04 -2.61 -18.00
C ILE A 142 -1.58 -2.77 -18.44
N MET A 143 -0.74 -3.16 -17.50
CA MET A 143 0.63 -3.60 -17.75
C MET A 143 0.60 -5.11 -17.95
N ARG A 144 0.65 -5.56 -19.20
CA ARG A 144 0.54 -6.98 -19.53
C ARG A 144 1.74 -7.76 -18.99
N GLU A 145 1.48 -8.92 -18.34
CA GLU A 145 2.51 -9.85 -17.83
C GLU A 145 3.59 -9.16 -16.95
N ALA A 146 3.17 -8.17 -16.17
CA ALA A 146 4.09 -7.31 -15.39
C ALA A 146 4.52 -7.91 -14.05
N CYS A 147 4.01 -9.07 -13.65
CA CYS A 147 4.49 -9.80 -12.50
C CYS A 147 4.40 -11.31 -12.71
N CYS A 148 5.36 -12.04 -12.12
CA CYS A 148 5.38 -13.50 -12.11
C CYS A 148 5.15 -13.99 -10.68
N ARG A 149 4.22 -14.95 -10.50
CA ARG A 149 3.96 -15.60 -9.23
C ARG A 149 3.82 -17.11 -9.48
N ASN A 150 4.63 -17.89 -8.76
CA ASN A 150 4.64 -19.35 -8.89
C ASN A 150 4.82 -19.81 -10.34
N GLY A 151 5.64 -19.12 -11.13
CA GLY A 151 5.88 -19.40 -12.53
C GLY A 151 4.78 -18.94 -13.49
N ILE A 152 3.72 -18.29 -12.99
CA ILE A 152 2.62 -17.76 -13.82
C ILE A 152 2.76 -16.25 -13.94
N PHE A 153 2.71 -15.75 -15.18
CA PHE A 153 2.71 -14.31 -15.44
C PHE A 153 1.29 -13.75 -15.30
N HIS A 154 1.19 -12.63 -14.59
CA HIS A 154 -0.05 -11.88 -14.38
C HIS A 154 0.12 -10.43 -14.82
N SER A 155 -0.95 -9.85 -15.32
CA SER A 155 -1.00 -8.42 -15.59
C SER A 155 -1.16 -7.61 -14.32
N LYS A 156 -0.74 -6.34 -14.37
CA LYS A 156 -1.06 -5.35 -13.34
C LYS A 156 -2.00 -4.30 -13.91
N ILE A 157 -3.01 -3.95 -13.15
CA ILE A 157 -3.90 -2.84 -13.44
C ILE A 157 -3.28 -1.57 -12.85
N VAL A 158 -3.13 -0.54 -13.66
CA VAL A 158 -2.76 0.81 -13.21
C VAL A 158 -4.04 1.54 -12.81
N MET A 159 -4.08 2.09 -11.62
CA MET A 159 -5.21 2.85 -11.13
C MET A 159 -4.75 4.21 -10.62
N GLY A 160 -5.57 5.25 -10.83
CA GLY A 160 -5.28 6.61 -10.41
C GLY A 160 -6.49 7.29 -9.79
N LEU A 161 -6.20 8.30 -8.94
CA LEU A 161 -7.18 9.21 -8.37
C LEU A 161 -6.62 10.63 -8.41
N LEU A 162 -7.41 11.56 -8.92
CA LEU A 162 -7.06 12.98 -8.98
C LEU A 162 -7.66 13.73 -7.80
N ARG A 163 -6.96 14.74 -7.30
CA ARG A 163 -7.44 15.61 -6.21
C ARG A 163 -8.85 16.18 -6.48
N LYS A 164 -9.13 16.62 -7.71
CA LYS A 164 -10.46 17.13 -8.09
C LYS A 164 -11.56 16.08 -7.95
N GLU A 165 -11.26 14.82 -8.19
CA GLU A 165 -12.21 13.72 -8.06
C GLU A 165 -12.45 13.38 -6.59
N TRP A 166 -11.39 13.37 -5.79
CA TRP A 166 -11.46 13.18 -4.34
C TRP A 166 -12.30 14.27 -3.66
N LEU A 167 -12.07 15.56 -3.97
CA LEU A 167 -12.85 16.68 -3.44
C LEU A 167 -14.34 16.60 -3.76
N ASN A 168 -14.71 16.09 -4.94
CA ASN A 168 -16.11 15.98 -5.34
C ASN A 168 -16.85 14.85 -4.63
N ARG A 169 -16.16 13.83 -4.12
CA ARG A 169 -16.77 12.73 -3.35
C ARG A 169 -17.28 13.17 -1.98
N SER A 170 -16.62 14.15 -1.35
CA SER A 170 -17.00 14.69 -0.04
C SER A 170 -18.29 15.54 -0.11
N LYS A 171 -18.84 15.77 -1.32
CA LYS A 171 -20.05 16.58 -1.55
C LYS A 171 -21.28 15.75 -1.93
N SER A 172 -21.14 14.43 -2.05
CA SER A 172 -22.21 13.48 -2.35
C SER A 172 -22.52 12.61 -1.14
#